data_1d4eb5d34214d8a968f2682d3573bf03
#
_entry.id   1d4eb5d34214d8a968f2682d3573bf03
#
_cell.length_a   1.000
_cell.length_b   1.000
_cell.length_c   1.000
_cell.angle_alpha   90.00
_cell.angle_beta   90.00
_cell.angle_gamma   90.00
#
_symmetry.space_group_name_H-M   'P 1'
#
loop_
_entity.id
_entity.type
_entity.pdbx_description
1 polymer ?
#
loop_
_entity_poly.entity_id
_entity_poly.type
_entity_poly.pdbx_seq_one_letter_code
_entity_poly.pdbx_strand_id
1 'polypeptide(L)'
;IEGTRMTAMGQANALAVLAVGDKGCFLNAPDMYMEKLIVGPGAKGAIDLSLPLEENLRNVARALDKPLSELTVTILAKPRHDATIAQMQKLGVRVFAIPDGDVAASILTCMPDSVVDVLYGIGGAPEGVVSAAVIRALDGDMQARLLARHDVKGDSEENRRIGEQELARCEAMGI
;
A
#
# COMPACT_ATOMS: atom_id res chain seq x y z
N ILE A 1 -7.69 -9.11 10.77
CA ILE A 1 -9.01 -8.57 10.38
C ILE A 1 -8.82 -7.12 10.01
N GLU A 2 -8.97 -6.78 8.75
CA GLU A 2 -9.01 -5.40 8.30
C GLU A 2 -10.33 -4.74 8.71
N GLY A 3 -10.33 -3.42 8.91
CA GLY A 3 -11.56 -2.69 9.17
C GLY A 3 -12.11 -2.79 10.60
N THR A 4 -11.35 -3.27 11.57
CA THR A 4 -11.80 -3.35 12.97
C THR A 4 -12.29 -1.98 13.47
N ARG A 5 -11.55 -0.91 13.16
CA ARG A 5 -11.97 0.46 13.50
C ARG A 5 -13.23 0.88 12.73
N MET A 6 -13.30 0.54 11.44
CA MET A 6 -14.47 0.83 10.60
C MET A 6 -15.72 0.14 11.16
N THR A 7 -15.60 -1.14 11.55
CA THR A 7 -16.69 -1.88 12.20
C THR A 7 -17.09 -1.26 13.51
N ALA A 8 -16.13 -0.91 14.39
CA ALA A 8 -16.39 -0.29 15.69
C ALA A 8 -17.08 1.09 15.58
N MET A 9 -16.80 1.81 14.49
CA MET A 9 -17.38 3.14 14.20
C MET A 9 -18.63 3.09 13.33
N GLY A 10 -19.13 1.91 12.98
CA GLY A 10 -20.28 1.75 12.10
C GLY A 10 -20.08 2.29 10.68
N GLN A 11 -18.84 2.31 10.18
CA GLN A 11 -18.53 2.77 8.84
C GLN A 11 -18.79 1.68 7.81
N ALA A 12 -19.16 2.09 6.60
CA ALA A 12 -19.39 1.17 5.48
C ALA A 12 -18.07 0.55 4.99
N ASN A 13 -18.19 -0.60 4.30
CA ASN A 13 -17.10 -1.29 3.63
C ASN A 13 -16.01 -1.87 4.56
N ALA A 14 -16.32 -2.16 5.80
CA ALA A 14 -15.46 -2.95 6.67
C ALA A 14 -15.39 -4.39 6.13
N LEU A 15 -14.17 -4.89 5.88
CA LEU A 15 -13.93 -6.23 5.37
C LEU A 15 -13.27 -7.12 6.41
N ALA A 16 -13.58 -8.42 6.36
CA ALA A 16 -12.77 -9.47 6.95
C ALA A 16 -12.16 -10.28 5.81
N VAL A 17 -10.83 -10.41 5.83
CA VAL A 17 -10.08 -11.09 4.76
C VAL A 17 -9.30 -12.26 5.32
N LEU A 18 -9.17 -13.33 4.53
CA LEU A 18 -8.37 -14.51 4.83
C LEU A 18 -7.62 -14.91 3.56
N ALA A 19 -6.29 -15.02 3.66
CA ALA A 19 -5.47 -15.61 2.61
C ALA A 19 -5.07 -17.02 3.01
N VAL A 20 -5.18 -17.97 2.07
CA VAL A 20 -4.81 -19.37 2.26
C VAL A 20 -3.81 -19.74 1.19
N GLY A 21 -2.75 -20.44 1.59
CA GLY A 21 -1.71 -20.91 0.69
C GLY A 21 -0.88 -22.02 1.34
N ASP A 22 0.08 -22.55 0.60
CA ASP A 22 0.98 -23.60 1.09
C ASP A 22 1.83 -23.11 2.27
N LYS A 23 2.26 -24.03 3.12
CA LYS A 23 3.12 -23.71 4.26
C LYS A 23 4.40 -22.97 3.79
N GLY A 24 4.64 -21.80 4.35
CA GLY A 24 5.85 -21.00 4.07
C GLY A 24 5.77 -20.13 2.82
N CYS A 25 4.62 -20.06 2.13
CA CYS A 25 4.48 -19.19 0.95
C CYS A 25 4.22 -17.70 1.28
N PHE A 26 3.83 -17.42 2.52
CA PHE A 26 3.62 -16.04 2.98
C PHE A 26 4.81 -15.52 3.77
N LEU A 27 5.17 -14.25 3.53
CA LEU A 27 6.10 -13.55 4.39
C LEU A 27 5.49 -13.45 5.80
N ASN A 28 6.21 -13.93 6.80
CA ASN A 28 5.84 -13.74 8.20
C ASN A 28 6.26 -12.33 8.64
N ALA A 29 5.59 -11.31 8.10
CA ALA A 29 5.94 -9.92 8.37
C ALA A 29 5.76 -9.58 9.85
N PRO A 30 6.74 -8.92 10.49
CA PRO A 30 6.57 -8.37 11.82
C PRO A 30 5.49 -7.26 11.81
N ASP A 31 4.93 -6.97 12.99
CA ASP A 31 3.98 -5.86 13.17
C ASP A 31 4.73 -4.52 13.11
N MET A 32 4.97 -4.06 11.89
CA MET A 32 5.66 -2.81 11.58
C MET A 32 5.03 -2.13 10.37
N TYR A 33 5.56 -0.99 9.96
CA TYR A 33 5.08 -0.29 8.78
C TYR A 33 5.64 -0.87 7.49
N MET A 34 4.86 -0.68 6.41
CA MET A 34 5.24 -1.07 5.05
C MET A 34 4.78 0.01 4.08
N GLU A 35 5.71 0.53 3.29
CA GLU A 35 5.41 1.31 2.09
C GLU A 35 4.99 0.35 0.99
N LYS A 36 3.93 0.68 0.26
CA LYS A 36 3.31 -0.16 -0.76
C LYS A 36 3.01 0.63 -2.01
N LEU A 37 3.34 0.07 -3.16
CA LEU A 37 2.94 0.55 -4.47
C LEU A 37 2.34 -0.62 -5.24
N ILE A 38 1.07 -0.50 -5.63
CA ILE A 38 0.27 -1.59 -6.17
C ILE A 38 -0.47 -1.12 -7.42
N VAL A 39 -0.47 -1.98 -8.44
CA VAL A 39 -1.19 -1.77 -9.69
C VAL A 39 -1.86 -3.06 -10.16
N GLY A 40 -2.88 -2.93 -10.98
CA GLY A 40 -3.55 -4.06 -11.63
C GLY A 40 -2.76 -4.64 -12.80
N PRO A 41 -3.31 -5.71 -13.44
CA PRO A 41 -2.66 -6.43 -14.54
C PRO A 41 -2.25 -5.54 -15.72
N GLY A 42 -3.05 -4.52 -16.02
CA GLY A 42 -2.79 -3.59 -17.15
C GLY A 42 -1.52 -2.75 -17.00
N ALA A 43 -1.02 -2.59 -15.78
CA ALA A 43 0.21 -1.84 -15.49
C ALA A 43 1.30 -2.71 -14.86
N LYS A 44 1.19 -4.03 -14.96
CA LYS A 44 2.18 -4.96 -14.42
C LYS A 44 3.56 -4.72 -15.04
N GLY A 45 4.58 -4.62 -14.20
CA GLY A 45 5.95 -4.32 -14.61
C GLY A 45 6.23 -2.83 -14.86
N ALA A 46 5.25 -1.94 -14.67
CA ALA A 46 5.42 -0.51 -14.87
C ALA A 46 5.89 0.24 -13.62
N ILE A 47 5.98 -0.43 -12.47
CA ILE A 47 6.32 0.17 -11.19
C ILE A 47 7.72 -0.23 -10.73
N ASP A 48 8.40 0.71 -10.07
CA ASP A 48 9.67 0.51 -9.39
C ASP A 48 9.73 1.41 -8.15
N LEU A 49 9.66 0.83 -6.96
CA LEU A 49 9.63 1.56 -5.70
C LEU A 49 10.95 2.30 -5.39
N SER A 50 12.03 2.02 -6.13
CA SER A 50 13.29 2.77 -6.05
C SER A 50 13.22 4.13 -6.76
N LEU A 51 12.26 4.31 -7.69
CA LEU A 51 12.04 5.56 -8.42
C LEU A 51 11.12 6.51 -7.64
N PRO A 52 11.20 7.82 -7.91
CA PRO A 52 10.24 8.78 -7.38
C PRO A 52 8.79 8.41 -7.72
N LEU A 53 7.86 8.71 -6.82
CA LEU A 53 6.42 8.42 -7.03
C LEU A 53 5.89 9.05 -8.34
N GLU A 54 6.28 10.27 -8.66
CA GLU A 54 5.90 10.94 -9.91
C GLU A 54 6.26 10.12 -11.15
N GLU A 55 7.47 9.55 -11.17
CA GLU A 55 7.95 8.75 -12.28
C GLU A 55 7.15 7.44 -12.40
N ASN A 56 6.88 6.79 -11.26
CA ASN A 56 6.00 5.63 -11.22
C ASN A 56 4.60 5.93 -11.77
N LEU A 57 3.98 7.04 -11.37
CA LEU A 57 2.66 7.43 -11.85
C LEU A 57 2.65 7.70 -13.36
N ARG A 58 3.71 8.31 -13.90
CA ARG A 58 3.88 8.51 -15.34
C ARG A 58 4.08 7.18 -16.09
N ASN A 59 4.80 6.24 -15.51
CA ASN A 59 5.00 4.90 -16.08
C ASN A 59 3.68 4.14 -16.14
N VAL A 60 2.91 4.15 -15.05
CA VAL A 60 1.58 3.51 -14.98
C VAL A 60 0.61 4.16 -15.97
N ALA A 61 0.55 5.49 -16.04
CA ALA A 61 -0.31 6.21 -16.98
C ALA A 61 0.00 5.79 -18.44
N ARG A 62 1.28 5.68 -18.79
CA ARG A 62 1.71 5.18 -20.12
C ARG A 62 1.31 3.73 -20.36
N ALA A 63 1.49 2.84 -19.36
CA ALA A 63 1.13 1.44 -19.49
C ALA A 63 -0.38 1.22 -19.69
N LEU A 64 -1.21 2.10 -19.08
CA LEU A 64 -2.66 2.05 -19.19
C LEU A 64 -3.22 2.87 -20.38
N ASP A 65 -2.35 3.52 -21.16
CA ASP A 65 -2.72 4.45 -22.24
C ASP A 65 -3.71 5.53 -21.77
N LYS A 66 -3.47 6.09 -20.57
CA LYS A 66 -4.27 7.14 -19.94
C LYS A 66 -3.47 8.43 -19.79
N PRO A 67 -4.09 9.59 -19.97
CA PRO A 67 -3.47 10.84 -19.53
C PRO A 67 -3.34 10.83 -17.99
N LEU A 68 -2.32 11.51 -17.48
CA LEU A 68 -2.05 11.55 -16.03
C LEU A 68 -3.25 12.12 -15.23
N SER A 69 -4.03 13.01 -15.84
CA SER A 69 -5.26 13.60 -15.25
C SER A 69 -6.42 12.62 -15.10
N GLU A 70 -6.36 11.47 -15.74
CA GLU A 70 -7.36 10.39 -15.61
C GLU A 70 -6.88 9.24 -14.73
N LEU A 71 -5.59 9.24 -14.36
CA LEU A 71 -5.04 8.25 -13.43
C LEU A 71 -5.62 8.48 -12.03
N THR A 72 -6.18 7.44 -11.44
CA THR A 72 -6.75 7.46 -10.09
C THR A 72 -5.85 6.72 -9.11
N VAL A 73 -5.33 7.44 -8.12
CA VAL A 73 -4.48 6.90 -7.06
C VAL A 73 -5.26 6.88 -5.75
N THR A 74 -5.38 5.71 -5.15
CA THR A 74 -5.92 5.57 -3.80
C THR A 74 -4.79 5.59 -2.77
N ILE A 75 -5.03 6.31 -1.67
CA ILE A 75 -4.08 6.48 -0.57
C ILE A 75 -4.83 6.61 0.75
N LEU A 76 -4.23 6.17 1.86
CA LEU A 76 -4.80 6.38 3.19
C LEU A 76 -4.75 7.86 3.59
N ALA A 77 -5.89 8.41 4.01
CA ALA A 77 -6.02 9.76 4.57
C ALA A 77 -5.44 9.82 6.00
N LYS A 78 -4.11 9.79 6.09
CA LYS A 78 -3.37 9.89 7.36
C LYS A 78 -2.37 11.03 7.27
N PRO A 79 -2.06 11.73 8.38
CA PRO A 79 -1.15 12.89 8.37
C PRO A 79 0.21 12.62 7.71
N ARG A 80 0.72 11.38 7.83
CA ARG A 80 1.96 10.96 7.17
C ARG A 80 1.92 11.01 5.64
N HIS A 81 0.73 11.10 5.05
CA HIS A 81 0.53 11.14 3.60
C HIS A 81 0.15 12.54 3.07
N ASP A 82 -0.02 13.54 3.92
CA ASP A 82 -0.51 14.87 3.50
C ASP A 82 0.40 15.48 2.43
N ALA A 83 1.72 15.40 2.60
CA ALA A 83 2.68 15.90 1.62
C ALA A 83 2.60 15.13 0.28
N THR A 84 2.44 13.81 0.33
CA THR A 84 2.30 12.94 -0.84
C THR A 84 0.99 13.22 -1.58
N ILE A 85 -0.10 13.39 -0.86
CA ILE A 85 -1.40 13.78 -1.43
C ILE A 85 -1.29 15.11 -2.16
N ALA A 86 -0.68 16.12 -1.52
CA ALA A 86 -0.47 17.42 -2.13
C ALA A 86 0.43 17.35 -3.39
N GLN A 87 1.48 16.53 -3.37
CA GLN A 87 2.33 16.27 -4.53
C GLN A 87 1.54 15.65 -5.69
N MET A 88 0.75 14.61 -5.43
CA MET A 88 -0.08 13.96 -6.45
C MET A 88 -1.13 14.90 -7.04
N GLN A 89 -1.79 15.70 -6.20
CA GLN A 89 -2.74 16.72 -6.66
C GLN A 89 -2.08 17.76 -7.56
N LYS A 90 -0.86 18.20 -7.21
CA LYS A 90 -0.08 19.13 -8.03
C LYS A 90 0.33 18.54 -9.38
N LEU A 91 0.54 17.22 -9.46
CA LEU A 91 0.78 16.48 -10.70
C LEU A 91 -0.48 16.37 -11.58
N GLY A 92 -1.65 16.64 -11.02
CA GLY A 92 -2.93 16.56 -11.71
C GLY A 92 -3.57 15.19 -11.76
N VAL A 93 -3.07 14.21 -10.98
CA VAL A 93 -3.73 12.90 -10.87
C VAL A 93 -4.96 12.99 -9.97
N ARG A 94 -5.91 12.08 -10.15
CA ARG A 94 -7.08 11.95 -9.27
C ARG A 94 -6.66 11.23 -8.00
N VAL A 95 -6.76 11.90 -6.85
CA VAL A 95 -6.44 11.31 -5.56
C VAL A 95 -7.72 10.90 -4.84
N PHE A 96 -7.82 9.63 -4.51
CA PHE A 96 -8.90 9.06 -3.71
C PHE A 96 -8.37 8.71 -2.32
N ALA A 97 -8.48 9.66 -1.40
CA ALA A 97 -8.01 9.50 -0.03
C ALA A 97 -9.06 8.78 0.82
N ILE A 98 -8.73 7.61 1.34
CA ILE A 98 -9.61 6.76 2.16
C ILE A 98 -9.19 6.77 3.62
N PRO A 99 -10.12 6.73 4.58
CA PRO A 99 -9.78 6.77 6.01
C PRO A 99 -9.05 5.51 6.49
N ASP A 100 -9.47 4.35 6.03
CA ASP A 100 -8.95 3.02 6.34
C ASP A 100 -9.31 2.06 5.21
N GLY A 101 -8.80 0.82 5.19
CA GLY A 101 -9.23 -0.20 4.22
C GLY A 101 -8.30 -0.34 3.00
N ASP A 102 -6.98 -0.29 3.21
CA ASP A 102 -6.00 -0.39 2.14
C ASP A 102 -5.96 -1.78 1.47
N VAL A 103 -6.33 -2.87 2.16
CA VAL A 103 -6.47 -4.19 1.52
C VAL A 103 -7.63 -4.18 0.51
N ALA A 104 -8.79 -3.64 0.90
CA ALA A 104 -9.91 -3.51 -0.03
C ALA A 104 -9.56 -2.66 -1.25
N ALA A 105 -8.90 -1.51 -1.02
CA ALA A 105 -8.44 -0.62 -2.07
C ALA A 105 -7.39 -1.28 -2.98
N SER A 106 -6.53 -2.17 -2.44
CA SER A 106 -5.56 -2.91 -3.25
C SER A 106 -6.25 -3.87 -4.22
N ILE A 107 -7.32 -4.54 -3.80
CA ILE A 107 -8.12 -5.41 -4.66
C ILE A 107 -8.71 -4.62 -5.84
N LEU A 108 -9.19 -3.41 -5.56
CA LEU A 108 -9.80 -2.56 -6.61
C LEU A 108 -8.84 -2.24 -7.75
N THR A 109 -7.52 -2.20 -7.55
CA THR A 109 -6.55 -1.98 -8.64
C THR A 109 -6.59 -3.08 -9.70
N CYS A 110 -7.04 -4.28 -9.33
CA CYS A 110 -7.11 -5.45 -10.20
C CYS A 110 -8.52 -5.72 -10.77
N MET A 111 -9.54 -4.96 -10.35
CA MET A 111 -10.91 -5.17 -10.83
C MET A 111 -11.13 -4.49 -12.19
N PRO A 112 -11.67 -5.21 -13.19
CA PRO A 112 -11.83 -4.69 -14.56
C PRO A 112 -12.64 -3.39 -14.65
N ASP A 113 -13.66 -3.25 -13.82
CA ASP A 113 -14.57 -2.10 -13.84
C ASP A 113 -14.24 -1.06 -12.76
N SER A 114 -13.05 -1.16 -12.15
CA SER A 114 -12.63 -0.23 -11.11
C SER A 114 -12.12 1.08 -11.71
N VAL A 115 -12.43 2.15 -11.00
CA VAL A 115 -11.83 3.46 -11.28
C VAL A 115 -10.46 3.65 -10.64
N VAL A 116 -10.02 2.71 -9.80
CA VAL A 116 -8.74 2.77 -9.08
C VAL A 116 -7.64 2.12 -9.93
N ASP A 117 -6.64 2.89 -10.31
CA ASP A 117 -5.50 2.41 -11.09
C ASP A 117 -4.31 2.03 -10.22
N VAL A 118 -4.09 2.78 -9.16
CA VAL A 118 -2.92 2.64 -8.27
C VAL A 118 -3.34 2.71 -6.82
N LEU A 119 -2.77 1.86 -5.97
CA LEU A 119 -2.70 2.11 -4.53
C LEU A 119 -1.26 2.45 -4.15
N TYR A 120 -1.09 3.57 -3.48
CA TYR A 120 0.20 3.96 -2.89
C TYR A 120 0.00 4.37 -1.43
N GLY A 121 0.95 4.02 -0.59
CA GLY A 121 0.99 4.55 0.78
C GLY A 121 1.68 3.64 1.78
N ILE A 122 1.71 4.13 3.01
CA ILE A 122 2.33 3.46 4.15
C ILE A 122 1.21 2.96 5.07
N GLY A 123 1.17 1.66 5.29
CA GLY A 123 0.23 0.97 6.18
C GLY A 123 0.92 -0.12 7.00
N GLY A 124 0.16 -1.05 7.58
CA GLY A 124 0.71 -2.20 8.29
C GLY A 124 1.35 -3.22 7.35
N ALA A 125 2.44 -3.85 7.79
CA ALA A 125 3.09 -4.91 7.02
C ALA A 125 2.24 -6.19 6.94
N PRO A 126 1.55 -6.64 7.99
CA PRO A 126 0.64 -7.79 7.88
C PRO A 126 -0.46 -7.61 6.83
N GLU A 127 -1.07 -6.41 6.74
CA GLU A 127 -2.04 -6.06 5.70
C GLU A 127 -1.39 -6.07 4.31
N GLY A 128 -0.11 -5.68 4.21
CA GLY A 128 0.66 -5.73 2.98
C GLY A 128 0.85 -7.16 2.47
N VAL A 129 1.07 -8.13 3.35
CA VAL A 129 1.19 -9.56 2.98
C VAL A 129 -0.14 -10.08 2.45
N VAL A 130 -1.25 -9.73 3.07
CA VAL A 130 -2.59 -10.12 2.59
C VAL A 130 -2.87 -9.47 1.22
N SER A 131 -2.54 -8.19 1.06
CA SER A 131 -2.64 -7.50 -0.24
C SER A 131 -1.79 -8.21 -1.31
N ALA A 132 -0.53 -8.55 -1.01
CA ALA A 132 0.33 -9.25 -1.94
C ALA A 132 -0.24 -10.59 -2.41
N ALA A 133 -0.89 -11.34 -1.51
CA ALA A 133 -1.53 -12.61 -1.85
C ALA A 133 -2.64 -12.42 -2.89
N VAL A 134 -3.54 -11.45 -2.70
CA VAL A 134 -4.63 -11.20 -3.64
C VAL A 134 -4.14 -10.58 -4.95
N ILE A 135 -3.19 -9.64 -4.89
CA ILE A 135 -2.61 -9.02 -6.10
C ILE A 135 -1.94 -10.08 -6.99
N ARG A 136 -1.18 -11.00 -6.38
CA ARG A 136 -0.59 -12.13 -7.11
C ARG A 136 -1.65 -13.04 -7.73
N ALA A 137 -2.73 -13.35 -7.00
CA ALA A 137 -3.82 -14.18 -7.51
C ALA A 137 -4.59 -13.54 -8.66
N LEU A 138 -4.63 -12.22 -8.72
CA LEU A 138 -5.30 -11.43 -9.76
C LEU A 138 -4.35 -10.93 -10.87
N ASP A 139 -3.13 -11.45 -10.92
CA ASP A 139 -2.10 -11.11 -11.91
C ASP A 139 -1.67 -9.63 -11.92
N GLY A 140 -1.89 -8.92 -10.82
CA GLY A 140 -1.40 -7.56 -10.61
C GLY A 140 0.10 -7.51 -10.25
N ASP A 141 0.58 -6.33 -9.90
CA ASP A 141 1.95 -6.11 -9.46
C ASP A 141 1.99 -5.29 -8.16
N MET A 142 2.89 -5.66 -7.27
CA MET A 142 3.10 -5.00 -6.01
C MET A 142 4.58 -4.95 -5.66
N GLN A 143 5.05 -3.77 -5.34
CA GLN A 143 6.33 -3.57 -4.67
C GLN A 143 6.11 -2.99 -3.28
N ALA A 144 6.91 -3.45 -2.33
CA ALA A 144 6.79 -3.02 -0.94
C ALA A 144 8.16 -2.97 -0.26
N ARG A 145 8.25 -2.10 0.76
CA ARG A 145 9.43 -1.93 1.59
C ARG A 145 9.00 -1.79 3.05
N LEU A 146 9.61 -2.57 3.95
CA LEU A 146 9.42 -2.43 5.38
C LEU A 146 10.02 -1.11 5.87
N LEU A 147 9.33 -0.43 6.76
CA LEU A 147 9.77 0.83 7.36
C LEU A 147 9.73 0.72 8.88
N ALA A 148 10.80 1.15 9.53
CA ALA A 148 10.84 1.22 10.98
C ALA A 148 9.90 2.31 11.51
N ARG A 149 9.43 2.14 12.74
CA ARG A 149 8.47 3.06 13.36
C ARG A 149 8.94 4.52 13.37
N HIS A 150 10.21 4.77 13.64
CA HIS A 150 10.75 6.14 13.68
C HIS A 150 10.76 6.82 12.32
N ASP A 151 10.86 6.08 11.20
CA ASP A 151 10.77 6.64 9.85
C ASP A 151 9.36 7.15 9.53
N VAL A 152 8.33 6.59 10.19
CA VAL A 152 6.91 6.88 9.89
C VAL A 152 6.26 7.79 10.93
N LYS A 153 6.59 7.62 12.22
CA LYS A 153 5.96 8.32 13.36
C LYS A 153 6.76 9.48 13.90
N GLY A 154 7.95 9.71 13.34
CA GLY A 154 8.88 10.73 13.79
C GLY A 154 9.88 10.22 14.84
N ASP A 155 10.95 10.95 14.96
CA ASP A 155 12.21 10.55 15.59
C ASP A 155 12.23 10.83 17.11
N SER A 156 11.21 10.32 17.83
CA SER A 156 11.22 10.32 19.30
C SER A 156 12.03 9.13 19.83
N GLU A 157 12.54 9.25 21.07
CA GLU A 157 13.29 8.17 21.73
C GLU A 157 12.49 6.86 21.79
N GLU A 158 11.18 6.94 22.10
CA GLU A 158 10.30 5.79 22.11
C GLU A 158 10.17 5.16 20.71
N ASN A 159 9.96 5.97 19.67
CA ASN A 159 9.84 5.47 18.29
C ASN A 159 11.14 4.84 17.79
N ARG A 160 12.29 5.41 18.15
CA ARG A 160 13.61 4.81 17.83
C ARG A 160 13.77 3.45 18.49
N ARG A 161 13.53 3.36 19.79
CA ARG A 161 13.63 2.10 20.53
C ARG A 161 12.73 1.00 19.94
N ILE A 162 11.49 1.36 19.57
CA ILE A 162 10.56 0.40 18.92
C ILE A 162 11.08 0.04 17.53
N GLY A 163 11.51 1.01 16.73
CA GLY A 163 12.03 0.78 15.38
C GLY A 163 13.29 -0.10 15.36
N GLU A 164 14.18 0.07 16.31
CA GLU A 164 15.35 -0.81 16.48
C GLU A 164 14.95 -2.26 16.80
N GLN A 165 13.92 -2.44 17.63
CA GLN A 165 13.37 -3.77 17.92
C GLN A 165 12.68 -4.40 16.69
N GLU A 166 12.02 -3.59 15.88
CA GLU A 166 11.42 -4.03 14.60
C GLU A 166 12.52 -4.51 13.63
N LEU A 167 13.57 -3.72 13.45
CA LEU A 167 14.69 -4.07 12.58
C LEU A 167 15.44 -5.33 13.06
N ALA A 168 15.69 -5.44 14.37
CA ALA A 168 16.31 -6.64 14.93
C ALA A 168 15.46 -7.90 14.72
N ARG A 169 14.13 -7.78 14.72
CA ARG A 169 13.24 -8.90 14.33
C ARG A 169 13.37 -9.27 12.86
N CYS A 170 13.44 -8.27 11.96
CA CYS A 170 13.65 -8.54 10.53
C CYS A 170 14.95 -9.30 10.32
N GLU A 171 16.07 -8.86 10.92
CA GLU A 171 17.37 -9.55 10.85
C GLU A 171 17.28 -11.00 11.36
N ALA A 172 16.64 -11.20 12.53
CA ALA A 172 16.46 -12.53 13.11
C ALA A 172 15.60 -13.47 12.24
N MET A 173 14.75 -12.92 11.38
CA MET A 173 13.88 -13.65 10.45
C MET A 173 14.50 -13.79 9.05
N GLY A 174 15.65 -13.19 8.82
CA GLY A 174 16.32 -13.18 7.50
C GLY A 174 15.62 -12.32 6.45
N ILE A 175 14.99 -11.24 6.90
CA ILE A 175 14.25 -10.26 6.07
C ILE A 175 15.07 -8.97 5.98
#